data_30bdf1ce85204bdc2f4b059ec1243e72
#
_entry.id   30bdf1ce85204bdc2f4b059ec1243e72
#
_cell.length_a   1.000
_cell.length_b   1.000
_cell.length_c   1.000
_cell.angle_alpha   90.00
_cell.angle_beta   90.00
_cell.angle_gamma   90.00
#
_symmetry.space_group_name_H-M   'P 1'
#
loop_
_entity.id
_entity.type
_entity.pdbx_description
1 polymer ?
#
loop_
_entity_poly.entity_id
_entity_poly.type
_entity_poly.pdbx_seq_one_letter_code
_entity_poly.pdbx_strand_id
1 'polypeptide(L)'
;MSACRTKQETRDLSLGNSEISESRNMTKSPEGMEIVYPIENLLTEIVSDNNLYESFDYVVSHLECKEQRAKYKPLRTVIVEALKKDIGNGTFRITMSDVKNIHVKDGPKERDCQAPKVIKRIGCHAIMVVFEKYAYPSLITNTAASIKGRGMHWLHHIIEKDIANNGENMQYFYKCDIKGFYDNISQKLMMEDVRKYVSDPILLPMLDSFITLLPCGLSKGLRSSQCFANIHLSTLDHIMCGQVGSYMLEGEQRFMYYRYCDDITVFAKTKKELWKYRDIIHAEMKKLGLTIKPDEAVRPLDCGLDFLGFINYGTHSLIRKRTKQNAARKLAKVKSRKRRQEIIGSFKGMACHADCKHLFYKLTHQHMKKFSEMGVTYTPADGKKRFPGKMMRLSALQNKTIEVHDYETDVTTGHGDGRYIVSFRDPKTQEWGKFFTASEEMKSILDQISDIEDGFPFETIIESEVFDGNKVKYKFT
;
A
#
# COMPACT_ATOMS: atom_id res chain seq x y z
N MET A 1 20.89 0.11 71.24
CA MET A 1 19.92 1.22 71.18
C MET A 1 20.11 1.86 69.78
N SER A 2 19.25 1.99 68.90
CA SER A 2 17.84 1.93 68.65
C SER A 2 17.66 1.54 67.19
N ALA A 3 16.77 0.59 66.92
CA ALA A 3 16.41 0.16 65.58
C ALA A 3 15.53 1.18 64.91
N CYS A 4 15.79 1.49 63.68
CA CYS A 4 14.82 2.17 62.78
C CYS A 4 14.46 1.22 61.62
N ARG A 5 13.25 0.65 61.68
CA ARG A 5 12.64 -0.16 60.60
C ARG A 5 12.07 0.77 59.57
N THR A 6 12.56 0.72 58.35
CA THR A 6 11.86 1.25 57.17
C THR A 6 10.95 0.17 56.61
N LYS A 7 9.65 0.39 56.63
CA LYS A 7 8.64 -0.39 55.92
C LYS A 7 8.77 -0.14 54.43
N GLN A 8 9.04 -1.19 53.70
CA GLN A 8 8.95 -1.24 52.24
C GLN A 8 7.49 -1.52 51.89
N GLU A 9 6.78 -0.53 51.36
CA GLU A 9 5.45 -0.71 50.79
C GLU A 9 5.60 -1.46 49.46
N THR A 10 5.21 -2.73 49.47
CA THR A 10 4.87 -3.48 48.26
C THR A 10 3.54 -2.95 47.73
N ARG A 11 3.56 -2.06 46.74
CA ARG A 11 2.37 -1.72 45.97
C ARG A 11 2.03 -2.86 45.00
N ASP A 12 0.86 -3.43 45.22
CA ASP A 12 0.25 -4.46 44.39
C ASP A 12 0.17 -4.06 42.90
N LEU A 13 0.79 -4.84 42.06
CA LEU A 13 0.68 -4.79 40.57
C LEU A 13 -0.64 -5.39 40.02
N SER A 14 -1.64 -5.59 40.87
CA SER A 14 -2.89 -6.26 40.51
C SER A 14 -3.98 -5.36 39.90
N LEU A 15 -3.84 -4.02 39.98
CA LEU A 15 -4.86 -3.10 39.47
C LEU A 15 -4.84 -2.85 37.96
N GLY A 16 -3.74 -3.19 37.25
CA GLY A 16 -3.65 -2.94 35.82
C GLY A 16 -4.36 -3.97 34.90
N ASN A 17 -4.61 -5.18 35.42
CA ASN A 17 -5.16 -6.26 34.59
C ASN A 17 -6.70 -6.27 34.51
N SER A 18 -7.40 -5.74 35.52
CA SER A 18 -8.87 -5.69 35.51
C SER A 18 -9.41 -4.59 34.61
N GLU A 19 -8.81 -3.41 34.59
CA GLU A 19 -9.24 -2.30 33.72
C GLU A 19 -8.95 -2.57 32.23
N ILE A 20 -7.82 -3.26 31.93
CA ILE A 20 -7.52 -3.67 30.55
C ILE A 20 -8.46 -4.78 30.07
N SER A 21 -8.95 -5.65 30.93
CA SER A 21 -9.90 -6.70 30.58
C SER A 21 -11.32 -6.16 30.35
N GLU A 22 -11.75 -5.21 31.17
CA GLU A 22 -13.06 -4.57 31.03
C GLU A 22 -13.17 -3.70 29.77
N SER A 23 -12.11 -2.95 29.41
CA SER A 23 -12.09 -2.15 28.16
C SER A 23 -12.10 -2.99 26.88
N ARG A 24 -11.78 -4.29 26.97
CA ARG A 24 -11.81 -5.23 25.83
C ARG A 24 -13.17 -5.90 25.62
N ASN A 25 -13.98 -5.97 26.62
CA ASN A 25 -15.27 -6.61 26.55
C ASN A 25 -16.33 -5.76 25.84
N MET A 26 -16.05 -4.47 25.60
CA MET A 26 -16.95 -3.54 24.95
C MET A 26 -16.23 -2.70 23.90
N THR A 27 -16.69 -2.75 22.67
CA THR A 27 -16.25 -1.87 21.55
C THR A 27 -17.48 -1.37 20.79
N LYS A 28 -17.28 -0.34 19.94
CA LYS A 28 -18.37 0.13 19.07
C LYS A 28 -18.25 -0.46 17.67
N SER A 29 -19.36 -0.92 17.12
CA SER A 29 -19.47 -1.34 15.73
C SER A 29 -19.25 -0.13 14.79
N PRO A 30 -19.00 -0.34 13.47
CA PRO A 30 -18.99 0.73 12.48
C PRO A 30 -20.32 1.53 12.44
N GLU A 31 -21.40 0.95 12.90
CA GLU A 31 -22.74 1.55 13.00
C GLU A 31 -22.98 2.24 14.36
N GLY A 32 -21.96 2.29 15.25
CA GLY A 32 -22.01 2.97 16.55
C GLY A 32 -22.64 2.16 17.68
N MET A 33 -23.05 0.90 17.46
CA MET A 33 -23.57 0.00 18.50
C MET A 33 -22.46 -0.53 19.39
N GLU A 34 -22.72 -0.66 20.69
CA GLU A 34 -21.79 -1.31 21.62
C GLU A 34 -21.73 -2.82 21.36
N ILE A 35 -20.51 -3.33 21.19
CA ILE A 35 -20.25 -4.77 21.02
C ILE A 35 -19.74 -5.30 22.35
N VAL A 36 -20.45 -6.29 22.90
CA VAL A 36 -20.04 -7.03 24.07
C VAL A 36 -19.50 -8.39 23.66
N TYR A 37 -18.35 -8.78 24.16
CA TYR A 37 -17.72 -10.06 23.84
C TYR A 37 -17.83 -11.05 24.99
N PRO A 38 -17.93 -12.37 24.70
CA PRO A 38 -18.06 -13.00 23.39
C PRO A 38 -19.44 -12.76 22.75
N ILE A 39 -19.48 -12.74 21.41
CA ILE A 39 -20.71 -12.51 20.65
C ILE A 39 -21.45 -13.85 20.48
N GLU A 40 -22.72 -13.82 20.76
CA GLU A 40 -23.69 -14.87 20.48
C GLU A 40 -24.42 -14.58 19.16
N ASN A 41 -24.97 -15.62 18.54
CA ASN A 41 -25.87 -15.50 17.37
C ASN A 41 -25.25 -14.94 16.06
N LEU A 42 -23.92 -14.98 15.87
CA LEU A 42 -23.31 -14.63 14.57
C LEU A 42 -23.80 -15.52 13.43
N LEU A 43 -24.19 -16.75 13.73
CA LEU A 43 -24.62 -17.73 12.74
C LEU A 43 -25.81 -17.23 11.91
N THR A 44 -26.77 -16.53 12.53
CA THR A 44 -27.94 -15.98 11.83
C THR A 44 -27.54 -14.98 10.74
N GLU A 45 -26.59 -14.11 11.03
CA GLU A 45 -26.08 -13.14 10.05
C GLU A 45 -25.26 -13.87 8.96
N ILE A 46 -24.46 -14.85 9.34
CA ILE A 46 -23.61 -15.63 8.42
C ILE A 46 -24.46 -16.35 7.37
N VAL A 47 -25.56 -17.00 7.79
CA VAL A 47 -26.44 -17.77 6.89
C VAL A 47 -27.51 -16.93 6.21
N SER A 48 -27.53 -15.62 6.41
CA SER A 48 -28.45 -14.73 5.72
C SER A 48 -28.25 -14.80 4.20
N ASP A 49 -29.33 -14.74 3.45
CA ASP A 49 -29.30 -14.78 1.99
C ASP A 49 -28.41 -13.67 1.43
N ASN A 50 -28.53 -12.45 1.97
CA ASN A 50 -27.71 -11.33 1.54
C ASN A 50 -26.21 -11.64 1.65
N ASN A 51 -25.74 -12.07 2.83
CA ASN A 51 -24.33 -12.38 3.06
C ASN A 51 -23.82 -13.53 2.17
N LEU A 52 -24.60 -14.59 2.00
CA LEU A 52 -24.20 -15.74 1.19
C LEU A 52 -24.14 -15.41 -0.30
N TYR A 53 -25.13 -14.68 -0.83
CA TYR A 53 -25.16 -14.25 -2.21
C TYR A 53 -24.05 -13.24 -2.52
N GLU A 54 -23.84 -12.26 -1.65
CA GLU A 54 -22.72 -11.30 -1.79
C GLU A 54 -21.36 -12.01 -1.74
N SER A 55 -21.20 -12.98 -0.85
CA SER A 55 -19.96 -13.77 -0.72
C SER A 55 -19.71 -14.62 -1.97
N PHE A 56 -20.76 -15.20 -2.55
CA PHE A 56 -20.65 -15.92 -3.82
C PHE A 56 -20.21 -14.97 -4.94
N ASP A 57 -20.89 -13.84 -5.11
CA ASP A 57 -20.64 -12.88 -6.17
C ASP A 57 -19.22 -12.28 -6.03
N TYR A 58 -18.80 -11.96 -4.81
CA TYR A 58 -17.44 -11.50 -4.53
C TYR A 58 -16.41 -12.53 -4.97
N VAL A 59 -16.48 -13.75 -4.45
CA VAL A 59 -15.47 -14.78 -4.75
C VAL A 59 -15.43 -15.14 -6.23
N VAL A 60 -16.61 -15.30 -6.88
CA VAL A 60 -16.67 -15.67 -8.29
C VAL A 60 -16.19 -14.54 -9.19
N SER A 61 -16.51 -13.27 -8.88
CA SER A 61 -16.01 -12.13 -9.67
C SER A 61 -14.49 -12.00 -9.62
N HIS A 62 -13.85 -12.41 -8.53
CA HIS A 62 -12.38 -12.35 -8.33
C HIS A 62 -11.63 -13.61 -8.80
N LEU A 63 -12.30 -14.58 -9.45
CA LEU A 63 -11.59 -15.66 -10.13
C LEU A 63 -10.86 -15.10 -11.37
N GLU A 64 -9.59 -15.45 -11.56
CA GLU A 64 -8.78 -14.95 -12.68
C GLU A 64 -9.30 -15.47 -14.04
N CYS A 65 -9.68 -16.76 -14.09
CA CYS A 65 -10.11 -17.43 -15.31
C CYS A 65 -11.58 -17.09 -15.63
N LYS A 66 -11.82 -16.58 -16.85
CA LYS A 66 -13.16 -16.24 -17.35
C LYS A 66 -14.05 -17.48 -17.48
N GLU A 67 -13.48 -18.59 -17.89
CA GLU A 67 -14.16 -19.89 -18.04
C GLU A 67 -14.63 -20.41 -16.68
N GLN A 68 -13.82 -20.28 -15.64
CA GLN A 68 -14.25 -20.63 -14.27
C GLN A 68 -15.39 -19.75 -13.81
N ARG A 69 -15.34 -18.42 -14.04
CA ARG A 69 -16.45 -17.53 -13.72
C ARG A 69 -17.74 -17.93 -14.43
N ALA A 70 -17.67 -18.24 -15.72
CA ALA A 70 -18.80 -18.70 -16.52
C ALA A 70 -19.37 -20.03 -16.01
N LYS A 71 -18.52 -20.95 -15.56
CA LYS A 71 -18.92 -22.24 -14.99
C LYS A 71 -19.72 -22.08 -13.66
N TYR A 72 -19.29 -21.17 -12.77
CA TYR A 72 -19.92 -21.03 -11.45
C TYR A 72 -21.17 -20.16 -11.46
N LYS A 73 -21.27 -19.14 -12.34
CA LYS A 73 -22.43 -18.23 -12.40
C LYS A 73 -23.80 -18.91 -12.42
N PRO A 74 -24.07 -19.91 -13.29
CA PRO A 74 -25.38 -20.58 -13.34
C PRO A 74 -25.68 -21.43 -12.09
N LEU A 75 -24.64 -21.78 -11.30
CA LEU A 75 -24.77 -22.59 -10.11
C LEU A 75 -25.00 -21.75 -8.82
N ARG A 76 -25.18 -20.44 -8.96
CA ARG A 76 -25.25 -19.46 -7.87
C ARG A 76 -26.24 -19.89 -6.78
N THR A 77 -27.50 -20.10 -7.11
CA THR A 77 -28.54 -20.48 -6.16
C THR A 77 -28.27 -21.83 -5.52
N VAL A 78 -27.91 -22.84 -6.33
CA VAL A 78 -27.65 -24.20 -5.82
C VAL A 78 -26.48 -24.22 -4.82
N ILE A 79 -25.41 -23.48 -5.11
CA ILE A 79 -24.24 -23.41 -4.22
C ILE A 79 -24.58 -22.64 -2.93
N VAL A 80 -25.32 -21.53 -3.04
CA VAL A 80 -25.72 -20.73 -1.88
C VAL A 80 -26.62 -21.54 -0.96
N GLU A 81 -27.65 -22.24 -1.48
CA GLU A 81 -28.54 -23.08 -0.68
C GLU A 81 -27.80 -24.24 0.01
N ALA A 82 -26.85 -24.88 -0.70
CA ALA A 82 -26.02 -25.91 -0.11
C ALA A 82 -25.14 -25.37 1.03
N LEU A 83 -24.49 -24.21 0.83
CA LEU A 83 -23.69 -23.56 1.86
C LEU A 83 -24.53 -23.09 3.04
N LYS A 84 -25.73 -22.55 2.80
CA LYS A 84 -26.69 -22.16 3.84
C LYS A 84 -27.02 -23.33 4.76
N LYS A 85 -27.29 -24.50 4.16
CA LYS A 85 -27.55 -25.75 4.91
C LYS A 85 -26.33 -26.22 5.67
N ASP A 86 -25.14 -26.28 5.02
CA ASP A 86 -23.93 -26.82 5.64
C ASP A 86 -23.44 -25.93 6.78
N ILE A 87 -23.48 -24.60 6.61
CA ILE A 87 -23.10 -23.64 7.63
C ILE A 87 -24.13 -23.62 8.75
N GLY A 88 -25.43 -23.55 8.42
CA GLY A 88 -26.51 -23.52 9.40
C GLY A 88 -26.55 -24.75 10.29
N ASN A 89 -26.23 -25.92 9.74
CA ASN A 89 -26.16 -27.18 10.49
C ASN A 89 -24.80 -27.38 11.20
N GLY A 90 -23.86 -26.45 11.06
CA GLY A 90 -22.55 -26.56 11.65
C GLY A 90 -21.66 -27.66 11.03
N THR A 91 -21.98 -28.14 9.82
CA THR A 91 -21.20 -29.20 9.15
C THR A 91 -20.11 -28.68 8.23
N PHE A 92 -20.12 -27.40 7.92
CA PHE A 92 -19.10 -26.80 7.06
C PHE A 92 -17.71 -26.89 7.69
N ARG A 93 -16.77 -27.46 6.95
CA ARG A 93 -15.34 -27.58 7.35
C ARG A 93 -14.46 -27.37 6.14
N ILE A 94 -13.20 -26.95 6.38
CA ILE A 94 -12.14 -26.96 5.37
C ILE A 94 -11.09 -27.97 5.83
N THR A 95 -10.77 -28.89 4.95
CA THR A 95 -9.77 -29.95 5.19
C THR A 95 -8.68 -29.91 4.13
N MET A 96 -7.59 -30.65 4.32
CA MET A 96 -6.51 -30.74 3.33
C MET A 96 -6.97 -31.26 1.95
N SER A 97 -8.04 -32.06 1.90
CA SER A 97 -8.64 -32.51 0.63
C SER A 97 -9.36 -31.38 -0.13
N ASP A 98 -9.70 -30.29 0.54
CA ASP A 98 -10.37 -29.13 -0.03
C ASP A 98 -9.42 -28.06 -0.57
N VAL A 99 -8.13 -28.20 -0.37
CA VAL A 99 -7.11 -27.22 -0.77
C VAL A 99 -6.13 -27.80 -1.77
N LYS A 100 -5.57 -26.91 -2.59
CA LYS A 100 -4.43 -27.19 -3.47
C LYS A 100 -3.20 -26.47 -2.91
N ASN A 101 -2.10 -27.18 -2.71
CA ASN A 101 -0.83 -26.54 -2.38
C ASN A 101 -0.27 -25.84 -3.60
N ILE A 102 0.08 -24.57 -3.44
CA ILE A 102 0.66 -23.71 -4.49
C ILE A 102 1.97 -23.11 -3.95
N HIS A 103 3.05 -23.29 -4.72
CA HIS A 103 4.32 -22.63 -4.45
C HIS A 103 4.31 -21.23 -5.07
N VAL A 104 4.40 -20.21 -4.25
CA VAL A 104 4.41 -18.80 -4.68
C VAL A 104 5.80 -18.22 -4.44
N LYS A 105 6.41 -17.68 -5.51
CA LYS A 105 7.68 -16.93 -5.43
C LYS A 105 7.42 -15.45 -5.16
N ASP A 106 7.81 -14.98 -3.98
CA ASP A 106 7.78 -13.57 -3.60
C ASP A 106 9.21 -13.03 -3.54
N GLY A 107 9.73 -12.64 -4.68
CA GLY A 107 11.14 -12.25 -4.83
C GLY A 107 12.08 -13.45 -4.58
N PRO A 108 12.98 -13.39 -3.57
CA PRO A 108 13.84 -14.51 -3.21
C PRO A 108 13.17 -15.51 -2.25
N LYS A 109 11.98 -15.20 -1.72
CA LYS A 109 11.27 -16.06 -0.78
C LYS A 109 10.31 -16.96 -1.54
N GLU A 110 10.31 -18.24 -1.21
CA GLU A 110 9.30 -19.20 -1.64
C GLU A 110 8.32 -19.42 -0.48
N ARG A 111 7.05 -19.51 -0.82
CA ARG A 111 5.97 -19.70 0.15
C ARG A 111 5.02 -20.78 -0.33
N ASP A 112 4.74 -21.73 0.56
CA ASP A 112 3.69 -22.70 0.34
C ASP A 112 2.36 -22.15 0.81
N CYS A 113 1.42 -22.03 -0.12
CA CYS A 113 0.09 -21.50 0.13
C CYS A 113 -0.96 -22.58 -0.15
N GLN A 114 -1.98 -22.67 0.69
CA GLN A 114 -3.10 -23.58 0.53
C GLN A 114 -4.27 -22.85 -0.14
N ALA A 115 -4.49 -23.09 -1.42
CA ALA A 115 -5.59 -22.49 -2.17
C ALA A 115 -6.86 -23.36 -2.04
N PRO A 116 -7.90 -22.91 -1.33
CA PRO A 116 -9.11 -23.70 -1.19
C PRO A 116 -9.91 -23.73 -2.49
N LYS A 117 -10.66 -24.83 -2.69
CA LYS A 117 -11.64 -24.97 -3.77
C LYS A 117 -12.65 -23.83 -3.72
N VAL A 118 -13.21 -23.43 -4.87
CA VAL A 118 -14.07 -22.24 -4.99
C VAL A 118 -15.24 -22.25 -4.00
N ILE A 119 -15.94 -23.37 -3.86
CA ILE A 119 -17.09 -23.49 -2.93
C ILE A 119 -16.63 -23.28 -1.48
N LYS A 120 -15.50 -23.86 -1.08
CA LYS A 120 -14.92 -23.67 0.26
C LYS A 120 -14.45 -22.23 0.47
N ARG A 121 -13.95 -21.55 -0.58
CA ARG A 121 -13.62 -20.11 -0.53
C ARG A 121 -14.86 -19.26 -0.29
N ILE A 122 -16.01 -19.60 -0.92
CA ILE A 122 -17.27 -18.87 -0.73
C ILE A 122 -17.75 -19.02 0.72
N GLY A 123 -17.81 -20.24 1.26
CA GLY A 123 -18.23 -20.48 2.64
C GLY A 123 -17.28 -19.84 3.66
N CYS A 124 -15.96 -19.95 3.48
CA CYS A 124 -14.98 -19.27 4.31
C CYS A 124 -15.14 -17.74 4.24
N HIS A 125 -15.42 -17.19 3.06
CA HIS A 125 -15.66 -15.75 2.88
C HIS A 125 -16.90 -15.31 3.64
N ALA A 126 -18.01 -16.03 3.51
CA ALA A 126 -19.28 -15.71 4.19
C ALA A 126 -19.13 -15.71 5.72
N ILE A 127 -18.42 -16.70 6.28
CA ILE A 127 -18.14 -16.77 7.72
C ILE A 127 -17.24 -15.61 8.14
N MET A 128 -16.15 -15.38 7.41
CA MET A 128 -15.14 -14.41 7.83
C MET A 128 -15.57 -12.95 7.65
N VAL A 129 -16.40 -12.63 6.66
CA VAL A 129 -16.92 -11.25 6.50
C VAL A 129 -17.69 -10.81 7.74
N VAL A 130 -18.54 -11.69 8.26
CA VAL A 130 -19.32 -11.43 9.47
C VAL A 130 -18.40 -11.43 10.70
N PHE A 131 -17.53 -12.42 10.85
CA PHE A 131 -16.59 -12.47 11.98
C PHE A 131 -15.70 -11.21 12.04
N GLU A 132 -15.13 -10.78 10.91
CA GLU A 132 -14.29 -9.59 10.80
C GLU A 132 -15.02 -8.30 11.15
N LYS A 133 -16.32 -8.17 10.79
CA LYS A 133 -17.18 -7.02 11.12
C LYS A 133 -17.20 -6.75 12.63
N TYR A 134 -17.20 -7.81 13.42
CA TYR A 134 -17.25 -7.73 14.87
C TYR A 134 -15.86 -7.78 15.53
N ALA A 135 -14.90 -8.51 14.96
CA ALA A 135 -13.55 -8.62 15.55
C ALA A 135 -12.69 -7.36 15.31
N TYR A 136 -12.76 -6.73 14.14
CA TYR A 136 -11.88 -5.62 13.80
C TYR A 136 -12.07 -4.33 14.60
N PRO A 137 -13.27 -3.98 15.11
CA PRO A 137 -13.44 -2.84 16.01
C PRO A 137 -12.62 -2.92 17.31
N SER A 138 -12.27 -4.13 17.76
CA SER A 138 -11.40 -4.32 18.93
C SER A 138 -9.92 -4.05 18.67
N LEU A 139 -9.51 -4.00 17.41
CA LEU A 139 -8.11 -3.73 17.05
C LEU A 139 -7.81 -2.24 17.17
N ILE A 140 -6.61 -1.92 17.66
CA ILE A 140 -6.16 -0.52 17.71
C ILE A 140 -6.14 0.13 16.32
N THR A 141 -6.24 1.45 16.28
CA THR A 141 -6.27 2.21 15.00
C THR A 141 -5.01 2.00 14.17
N ASN A 142 -3.85 1.90 14.80
CA ASN A 142 -2.55 1.76 14.12
C ASN A 142 -2.19 0.32 13.71
N THR A 143 -3.12 -0.64 13.84
CA THR A 143 -2.98 -1.99 13.24
C THR A 143 -3.52 -1.98 11.83
N ALA A 144 -2.72 -2.45 10.88
CA ALA A 144 -3.04 -2.53 9.46
C ALA A 144 -2.68 -3.91 8.88
N ALA A 145 -2.94 -4.12 7.63
CA ALA A 145 -2.89 -5.33 6.83
C ALA A 145 -4.19 -6.14 6.90
N SER A 146 -4.74 -6.40 5.71
CA SER A 146 -5.97 -7.19 5.50
C SER A 146 -7.21 -6.67 6.24
N ILE A 147 -7.17 -5.44 6.69
CA ILE A 147 -8.29 -4.69 7.25
C ILE A 147 -8.75 -3.69 6.18
N LYS A 148 -10.06 -3.68 5.87
CA LYS A 148 -10.63 -2.78 4.88
C LYS A 148 -10.31 -1.32 5.24
N GLY A 149 -9.74 -0.57 4.29
CA GLY A 149 -9.32 0.83 4.48
C GLY A 149 -7.97 1.01 5.18
N ARG A 150 -7.37 -0.05 5.78
CA ARG A 150 -6.09 0.02 6.50
C ARG A 150 -4.99 -0.76 5.78
N GLY A 151 -4.67 -0.32 4.54
CA GLY A 151 -3.58 -0.88 3.74
C GLY A 151 -2.22 -0.25 4.06
N MET A 152 -1.16 -0.71 3.38
CA MET A 152 0.20 -0.22 3.61
C MET A 152 0.36 1.27 3.31
N HIS A 153 -0.32 1.81 2.28
CA HIS A 153 -0.26 3.23 1.95
C HIS A 153 -0.97 4.08 3.00
N TRP A 154 -2.11 3.60 3.50
CA TRP A 154 -2.83 4.26 4.58
C TRP A 154 -1.95 4.36 5.85
N LEU A 155 -1.35 3.24 6.29
CA LEU A 155 -0.50 3.24 7.47
C LEU A 155 0.77 4.09 7.27
N HIS A 156 1.35 4.09 6.07
CA HIS A 156 2.48 4.93 5.72
C HIS A 156 2.13 6.42 5.89
N HIS A 157 0.99 6.88 5.36
CA HIS A 157 0.54 8.25 5.52
C HIS A 157 0.21 8.62 6.96
N ILE A 158 -0.35 7.68 7.74
CA ILE A 158 -0.56 7.89 9.17
C ILE A 158 0.77 8.17 9.87
N ILE A 159 1.79 7.37 9.61
CA ILE A 159 3.14 7.56 10.18
C ILE A 159 3.74 8.90 9.75
N GLU A 160 3.66 9.27 8.47
CA GLU A 160 4.13 10.58 7.99
C GLU A 160 3.43 11.74 8.69
N LYS A 161 2.10 11.66 8.83
CA LYS A 161 1.29 12.65 9.51
C LYS A 161 1.66 12.76 11.00
N ASP A 162 1.86 11.63 11.67
CA ASP A 162 2.22 11.58 13.08
C ASP A 162 3.65 12.14 13.30
N ILE A 163 4.60 11.84 12.44
CA ILE A 163 5.95 12.43 12.49
C ILE A 163 5.91 13.94 12.24
N ALA A 164 5.11 14.42 11.29
CA ALA A 164 4.98 15.85 11.00
C ALA A 164 4.40 16.63 12.19
N ASN A 165 3.51 16.03 12.98
CA ASN A 165 2.83 16.69 14.11
C ASN A 165 3.52 16.46 15.46
N ASN A 166 4.31 15.39 15.61
CA ASN A 166 4.92 14.99 16.89
C ASN A 166 6.38 14.53 16.74
N GLY A 167 7.10 15.00 15.73
CA GLY A 167 8.46 14.57 15.38
C GLY A 167 9.47 14.73 16.52
N GLU A 168 9.30 15.71 17.41
CA GLU A 168 10.17 15.90 18.59
C GLU A 168 10.17 14.69 19.54
N ASN A 169 9.07 13.93 19.59
CA ASN A 169 8.93 12.70 20.37
C ASN A 169 9.19 11.42 19.55
N MET A 170 9.40 11.54 18.25
CA MET A 170 9.63 10.43 17.32
C MET A 170 11.05 10.44 16.72
N GLN A 171 12.06 10.81 17.53
CA GLN A 171 13.46 10.94 17.09
C GLN A 171 14.14 9.61 16.76
N TYR A 172 13.71 8.55 17.41
CA TYR A 172 14.25 7.20 17.25
C TYR A 172 13.11 6.22 16.97
N PHE A 173 13.44 5.13 16.30
CA PHE A 173 12.52 4.01 16.13
C PHE A 173 13.15 2.69 16.54
N TYR A 174 12.32 1.78 17.02
CA TYR A 174 12.58 0.36 17.09
C TYR A 174 11.76 -0.33 16.03
N LYS A 175 12.39 -1.19 15.24
CA LYS A 175 11.72 -2.03 14.25
C LYS A 175 12.07 -3.48 14.48
N CYS A 176 11.05 -4.35 14.41
CA CYS A 176 11.21 -5.80 14.45
C CYS A 176 10.20 -6.51 13.54
N ASP A 177 10.51 -7.76 13.24
CA ASP A 177 9.71 -8.68 12.42
C ASP A 177 9.67 -10.04 13.14
N ILE A 178 8.53 -10.70 13.16
CA ILE A 178 8.35 -11.99 13.81
C ILE A 178 8.88 -13.10 12.89
N LYS A 179 9.70 -14.00 13.45
CA LYS A 179 10.28 -15.10 12.68
C LYS A 179 9.23 -16.16 12.35
N GLY A 180 8.99 -16.40 11.05
CA GLY A 180 8.08 -17.45 10.59
C GLY A 180 6.66 -17.33 11.19
N PHE A 181 6.11 -16.11 11.26
CA PHE A 181 4.93 -15.79 12.04
C PHE A 181 3.78 -16.80 11.85
N TYR A 182 3.26 -16.95 10.63
CA TYR A 182 2.16 -17.89 10.35
C TYR A 182 2.51 -19.34 10.67
N ASP A 183 3.75 -19.76 10.47
CA ASP A 183 4.19 -21.13 10.67
C ASP A 183 4.32 -21.48 12.16
N ASN A 184 4.51 -20.47 13.03
CA ASN A 184 4.78 -20.63 14.46
C ASN A 184 3.61 -20.23 15.37
N ILE A 185 2.49 -19.76 14.83
CA ILE A 185 1.31 -19.48 15.65
C ILE A 185 0.81 -20.78 16.30
N SER A 186 0.67 -20.76 17.62
CA SER A 186 0.06 -21.85 18.36
C SER A 186 -1.43 -21.94 18.07
N GLN A 187 -1.88 -23.02 17.43
CA GLN A 187 -3.30 -23.27 17.12
C GLN A 187 -4.16 -23.28 18.38
N LYS A 188 -3.63 -23.81 19.50
CA LYS A 188 -4.33 -23.82 20.80
C LYS A 188 -4.56 -22.39 21.30
N LEU A 189 -3.51 -21.56 21.38
CA LEU A 189 -3.63 -20.17 21.81
C LEU A 189 -4.52 -19.36 20.85
N MET A 190 -4.46 -19.65 19.55
CA MET A 190 -5.32 -19.02 18.55
C MET A 190 -6.80 -19.33 18.79
N MET A 191 -7.14 -20.58 19.14
CA MET A 191 -8.51 -20.93 19.51
C MET A 191 -8.96 -20.26 20.81
N GLU A 192 -8.06 -20.10 21.78
CA GLU A 192 -8.32 -19.33 23.00
C GLU A 192 -8.62 -17.85 22.66
N ASP A 193 -7.88 -17.25 21.73
CA ASP A 193 -8.16 -15.91 21.26
C ASP A 193 -9.51 -15.82 20.52
N VAL A 194 -9.83 -16.75 19.64
CA VAL A 194 -11.13 -16.78 18.93
C VAL A 194 -12.31 -16.89 19.91
N ARG A 195 -12.18 -17.68 20.98
CA ARG A 195 -13.21 -17.81 22.02
C ARG A 195 -13.47 -16.52 22.80
N LYS A 196 -12.53 -15.58 22.82
CA LYS A 196 -12.78 -14.24 23.40
C LYS A 196 -13.78 -13.44 22.58
N TYR A 197 -13.89 -13.73 21.27
CA TYR A 197 -14.78 -13.02 20.34
C TYR A 197 -16.12 -13.74 20.12
N VAL A 198 -16.14 -15.06 20.16
CA VAL A 198 -17.30 -15.89 19.80
C VAL A 198 -17.48 -17.01 20.80
N SER A 199 -18.72 -17.21 21.28
CA SER A 199 -19.09 -18.33 22.13
C SER A 199 -20.03 -19.35 21.46
N ASP A 200 -20.48 -19.10 20.22
CA ASP A 200 -21.40 -19.94 19.46
C ASP A 200 -20.83 -21.37 19.26
N PRO A 201 -21.48 -22.43 19.85
CA PRO A 201 -20.99 -23.78 19.77
C PRO A 201 -21.07 -24.41 18.37
N ILE A 202 -21.89 -23.84 17.47
CA ILE A 202 -22.00 -24.28 16.07
C ILE A 202 -20.88 -23.65 15.23
N LEU A 203 -20.56 -22.38 15.48
CA LEU A 203 -19.55 -21.63 14.72
C LEU A 203 -18.11 -22.00 15.12
N LEU A 204 -17.85 -22.21 16.41
CA LEU A 204 -16.50 -22.50 16.89
C LEU A 204 -15.82 -23.68 16.20
N PRO A 205 -16.48 -24.85 15.96
CA PRO A 205 -15.85 -25.96 15.23
C PRO A 205 -15.56 -25.66 13.75
N MET A 206 -16.29 -24.72 13.13
CA MET A 206 -16.00 -24.26 11.76
C MET A 206 -14.71 -23.41 11.74
N LEU A 207 -14.60 -22.46 12.68
CA LEU A 207 -13.39 -21.60 12.83
C LEU A 207 -12.19 -22.45 13.21
N ASP A 208 -12.34 -23.46 14.07
CA ASP A 208 -11.31 -24.41 14.42
C ASP A 208 -10.75 -25.15 13.18
N SER A 209 -11.62 -25.57 12.27
CA SER A 209 -11.18 -26.22 11.02
C SER A 209 -10.33 -25.31 10.11
N PHE A 210 -10.47 -23.99 10.25
CA PHE A 210 -9.62 -23.03 9.52
C PHE A 210 -8.26 -22.86 10.18
N ILE A 211 -8.23 -22.94 11.51
CA ILE A 211 -7.01 -22.82 12.31
C ILE A 211 -6.18 -24.10 12.21
N THR A 212 -6.84 -25.26 12.31
CA THR A 212 -6.20 -26.58 12.35
C THR A 212 -6.02 -27.23 10.97
N LEU A 213 -6.17 -26.46 9.87
CA LEU A 213 -6.02 -26.97 8.51
C LEU A 213 -4.64 -27.63 8.27
N LEU A 214 -3.58 -27.04 8.83
CA LEU A 214 -2.21 -27.57 8.79
C LEU A 214 -1.88 -28.27 10.12
N PRO A 215 -0.89 -29.17 10.14
CA PRO A 215 -0.45 -29.81 11.37
C PRO A 215 0.06 -28.83 12.44
N CYS A 216 0.57 -27.66 12.02
CA CYS A 216 1.02 -26.57 12.90
C CYS A 216 0.91 -25.24 12.17
N GLY A 217 0.84 -24.15 12.93
CA GLY A 217 0.70 -22.80 12.38
C GLY A 217 -0.63 -22.56 11.66
N LEU A 218 -0.70 -21.47 10.91
CA LEU A 218 -1.85 -21.07 10.10
C LEU A 218 -1.55 -21.17 8.61
N SER A 219 -2.55 -21.56 7.83
CA SER A 219 -2.47 -21.61 6.36
C SER A 219 -2.26 -20.20 5.77
N LYS A 220 -1.29 -20.04 4.86
CA LYS A 220 -1.01 -18.78 4.16
C LYS A 220 -1.98 -18.50 3.01
N GLY A 221 -2.89 -19.42 2.70
CA GLY A 221 -3.83 -19.30 1.58
C GLY A 221 -5.28 -19.10 1.97
N LEU A 222 -5.63 -19.26 3.24
CA LEU A 222 -6.96 -18.99 3.77
C LEU A 222 -7.15 -17.50 4.10
N ARG A 223 -8.31 -16.95 3.77
CA ARG A 223 -8.71 -15.60 4.16
C ARG A 223 -8.67 -15.41 5.68
N SER A 224 -9.17 -16.41 6.42
CA SER A 224 -9.25 -16.40 7.89
C SER A 224 -7.90 -16.17 8.57
N SER A 225 -6.81 -16.69 8.01
CA SER A 225 -5.50 -16.66 8.66
C SER A 225 -4.99 -15.24 8.94
N GLN A 226 -5.32 -14.28 8.08
CA GLN A 226 -4.90 -12.88 8.28
C GLN A 226 -5.69 -12.20 9.40
N CYS A 227 -6.99 -12.47 9.49
CA CYS A 227 -7.81 -11.99 10.59
C CYS A 227 -7.33 -12.59 11.92
N PHE A 228 -7.14 -13.91 11.95
CA PHE A 228 -6.64 -14.62 13.12
C PHE A 228 -5.25 -14.13 13.57
N ALA A 229 -4.34 -13.90 12.64
CA ALA A 229 -3.05 -13.31 12.92
C ALA A 229 -3.13 -11.91 13.55
N ASN A 230 -4.08 -11.08 13.09
CA ASN A 230 -4.29 -9.75 13.66
C ASN A 230 -4.86 -9.82 15.09
N ILE A 231 -5.87 -10.66 15.35
CA ILE A 231 -6.44 -10.80 16.70
C ILE A 231 -5.46 -11.47 17.67
N HIS A 232 -4.60 -12.38 17.20
CA HIS A 232 -3.59 -13.04 18.03
C HIS A 232 -2.58 -12.04 18.65
N LEU A 233 -2.21 -11.01 17.88
CA LEU A 233 -1.31 -9.94 18.36
C LEU A 233 -2.06 -8.77 19.00
N SER A 234 -3.38 -8.77 19.05
CA SER A 234 -4.18 -7.67 19.60
C SER A 234 -3.86 -7.38 21.08
N THR A 235 -3.55 -8.42 21.87
CA THR A 235 -3.12 -8.24 23.27
C THR A 235 -1.85 -7.43 23.38
N LEU A 236 -0.84 -7.74 22.56
CA LEU A 236 0.38 -6.95 22.47
C LEU A 236 0.07 -5.51 22.08
N ASP A 237 -0.78 -5.32 21.06
CA ASP A 237 -1.11 -3.98 20.55
C ASP A 237 -1.67 -3.09 21.68
N HIS A 238 -2.62 -3.59 22.46
CA HIS A 238 -3.21 -2.87 23.57
C HIS A 238 -2.21 -2.61 24.71
N ILE A 239 -1.37 -3.58 25.05
CA ILE A 239 -0.30 -3.39 26.04
C ILE A 239 0.63 -2.27 25.59
N MET A 240 1.06 -2.29 24.32
CA MET A 240 1.95 -1.29 23.77
C MET A 240 1.33 0.11 23.76
N CYS A 241 0.05 0.25 23.40
CA CYS A 241 -0.66 1.52 23.50
C CYS A 241 -0.70 2.10 24.93
N GLY A 242 -0.72 1.25 25.95
CA GLY A 242 -0.64 1.68 27.35
C GLY A 242 0.78 2.07 27.83
N GLN A 243 1.82 1.75 27.07
CA GLN A 243 3.22 1.97 27.42
C GLN A 243 3.90 3.07 26.61
N VAL A 244 3.56 3.20 25.31
CA VAL A 244 4.16 4.20 24.42
C VAL A 244 3.58 5.60 24.64
N GLY A 245 4.31 6.61 24.23
CA GLY A 245 3.80 7.98 24.22
C GLY A 245 2.59 8.12 23.29
N SER A 246 1.63 8.95 23.70
CA SER A 246 0.46 9.29 22.91
C SER A 246 0.25 10.81 22.87
N TYR A 247 -0.50 11.27 21.88
CA TYR A 247 -0.89 12.67 21.72
C TYR A 247 -2.24 12.77 21.01
N MET A 248 -2.90 13.92 21.11
CA MET A 248 -4.18 14.17 20.44
C MET A 248 -3.95 14.84 19.08
N LEU A 249 -4.56 14.31 18.03
CA LEU A 249 -4.56 14.91 16.70
C LEU A 249 -5.97 14.81 16.10
N GLU A 250 -6.56 15.96 15.75
CA GLU A 250 -7.90 16.05 15.16
C GLU A 250 -9.00 15.32 15.98
N GLY A 251 -8.89 15.34 17.31
CA GLY A 251 -9.82 14.68 18.23
C GLY A 251 -9.58 13.17 18.41
N GLU A 252 -8.59 12.59 17.77
CA GLU A 252 -8.20 11.19 17.92
C GLU A 252 -6.94 11.04 18.77
N GLN A 253 -6.93 10.06 19.67
CA GLN A 253 -5.71 9.67 20.38
C GLN A 253 -4.81 8.87 19.47
N ARG A 254 -3.58 9.36 19.29
CA ARG A 254 -2.54 8.75 18.47
C ARG A 254 -1.46 8.12 19.34
N PHE A 255 -1.02 6.94 18.99
CA PHE A 255 0.02 6.19 19.70
C PHE A 255 1.24 6.04 18.82
N MET A 256 2.44 6.10 19.39
CA MET A 256 3.72 5.93 18.66
C MET A 256 4.10 4.46 18.46
N TYR A 257 3.11 3.62 18.25
CA TYR A 257 3.21 2.19 17.96
C TYR A 257 2.42 1.85 16.72
N TYR A 258 3.01 1.12 15.78
CA TYR A 258 2.41 0.77 14.48
C TYR A 258 2.71 -0.68 14.15
N ARG A 259 1.70 -1.40 13.67
CA ARG A 259 1.86 -2.80 13.24
C ARG A 259 1.23 -3.05 11.88
N TYR A 260 1.98 -3.71 11.01
CA TYR A 260 1.52 -4.21 9.73
C TYR A 260 1.74 -5.73 9.67
N CYS A 261 0.71 -6.52 10.00
CA CYS A 261 0.82 -7.97 10.18
C CYS A 261 1.88 -8.33 11.23
N ASP A 262 3.01 -8.89 10.81
CA ASP A 262 4.17 -9.30 11.62
C ASP A 262 5.27 -8.22 11.74
N ASP A 263 5.21 -7.17 10.95
CA ASP A 263 6.13 -6.02 10.98
C ASP A 263 5.68 -5.00 12.05
N ILE A 264 6.49 -4.77 13.06
CA ILE A 264 6.22 -3.85 14.17
C ILE A 264 7.21 -2.68 14.15
N THR A 265 6.71 -1.46 14.35
CA THR A 265 7.53 -0.26 14.51
C THR A 265 7.03 0.57 15.68
N VAL A 266 7.95 1.00 16.55
CA VAL A 266 7.69 1.85 17.70
C VAL A 266 8.61 3.06 17.65
N PHE A 267 8.08 4.24 17.95
CA PHE A 267 8.88 5.47 18.04
C PHE A 267 8.97 5.98 19.46
N ALA A 268 10.07 6.66 19.76
CA ALA A 268 10.26 7.36 21.04
C ALA A 268 11.26 8.51 20.90
N LYS A 269 11.28 9.37 21.90
CA LYS A 269 12.24 10.47 22.00
C LYS A 269 13.67 9.97 22.28
N THR A 270 13.80 8.86 22.99
CA THR A 270 15.11 8.32 23.39
C THR A 270 15.25 6.83 23.08
N LYS A 271 16.51 6.40 22.84
CA LYS A 271 16.83 4.97 22.67
C LYS A 271 16.52 4.15 23.93
N LYS A 272 16.64 4.75 25.13
CA LYS A 272 16.39 4.08 26.40
C LYS A 272 14.93 3.64 26.53
N GLU A 273 14.00 4.45 26.07
CA GLU A 273 12.56 4.08 26.02
C GLU A 273 12.33 2.93 25.06
N LEU A 274 12.94 2.97 23.88
CA LEU A 274 12.79 1.91 22.88
C LEU A 274 13.32 0.55 23.37
N TRP A 275 14.40 0.53 24.16
CA TRP A 275 14.88 -0.71 24.77
C TRP A 275 13.87 -1.30 25.75
N LYS A 276 13.17 -0.46 26.55
CA LYS A 276 12.08 -0.92 27.40
C LYS A 276 10.93 -1.52 26.59
N TYR A 277 10.50 -0.84 25.52
CA TYR A 277 9.44 -1.31 24.64
C TYR A 277 9.81 -2.62 23.94
N ARG A 278 11.06 -2.74 23.51
CA ARG A 278 11.61 -3.98 22.98
C ARG A 278 11.46 -5.13 23.98
N ASP A 279 11.84 -4.92 25.22
CA ASP A 279 11.79 -5.95 26.26
C ASP A 279 10.34 -6.39 26.55
N ILE A 280 9.38 -5.46 26.52
CA ILE A 280 7.94 -5.76 26.62
C ILE A 280 7.48 -6.62 25.43
N ILE A 281 7.85 -6.22 24.20
CA ILE A 281 7.50 -6.98 22.98
C ILE A 281 8.08 -8.39 23.05
N HIS A 282 9.33 -8.55 23.43
CA HIS A 282 9.95 -9.87 23.60
C HIS A 282 9.27 -10.74 24.66
N ALA A 283 8.87 -10.14 25.80
CA ALA A 283 8.16 -10.85 26.85
C ALA A 283 6.78 -11.35 26.38
N GLU A 284 6.03 -10.51 25.65
CA GLU A 284 4.73 -10.88 25.08
C GLU A 284 4.87 -11.94 23.97
N MET A 285 5.86 -11.78 23.07
CA MET A 285 6.16 -12.81 22.05
C MET A 285 6.48 -14.16 22.66
N LYS A 286 7.25 -14.18 23.75
CA LYS A 286 7.57 -15.42 24.48
C LYS A 286 6.32 -16.11 25.05
N LYS A 287 5.33 -15.34 25.56
CA LYS A 287 4.05 -15.89 26.04
C LYS A 287 3.26 -16.55 24.90
N LEU A 288 3.36 -16.01 23.70
CA LEU A 288 2.72 -16.56 22.50
C LEU A 288 3.53 -17.69 21.83
N GLY A 289 4.71 -18.03 22.35
CA GLY A 289 5.62 -18.98 21.72
C GLY A 289 6.28 -18.48 20.44
N LEU A 290 6.25 -17.17 20.20
CA LEU A 290 6.80 -16.52 19.01
C LEU A 290 8.20 -15.97 19.28
N THR A 291 8.97 -15.77 18.21
CA THR A 291 10.36 -15.29 18.29
C THR A 291 10.55 -14.11 17.33
N ILE A 292 11.19 -13.06 17.77
CA ILE A 292 11.61 -11.92 16.94
C ILE A 292 12.83 -12.32 16.11
N LYS A 293 12.92 -11.82 14.88
CA LYS A 293 14.10 -11.99 14.03
C LYS A 293 15.31 -11.26 14.59
N PRO A 294 16.55 -11.77 14.37
CA PRO A 294 17.76 -11.16 14.91
C PRO A 294 18.16 -9.83 14.27
N ASP A 295 17.51 -9.44 13.17
CA ASP A 295 17.74 -8.17 12.45
C ASP A 295 16.91 -7.00 13.01
N GLU A 296 16.31 -7.16 14.20
CA GLU A 296 15.69 -6.07 14.94
C GLU A 296 16.67 -4.91 15.17
N ALA A 297 16.18 -3.68 15.16
CA ALA A 297 17.06 -2.52 15.26
C ALA A 297 16.42 -1.32 15.98
N VAL A 298 17.22 -0.68 16.83
CA VAL A 298 16.96 0.65 17.39
C VAL A 298 17.86 1.65 16.67
N ARG A 299 17.29 2.61 15.93
CA ARG A 299 18.02 3.59 15.11
C ARG A 299 17.41 4.99 15.23
N PRO A 300 18.21 6.04 14.97
CA PRO A 300 17.66 7.37 14.72
C PRO A 300 16.80 7.39 13.45
N LEU A 301 15.77 8.24 13.43
CA LEU A 301 14.84 8.34 12.29
C LEU A 301 15.52 8.89 11.02
N ASP A 302 16.50 9.79 11.17
CA ASP A 302 17.29 10.35 10.07
C ASP A 302 18.11 9.32 9.29
N CYS A 303 18.41 8.16 9.92
CA CYS A 303 19.04 7.03 9.23
C CYS A 303 18.08 6.30 8.24
N GLY A 304 16.78 6.62 8.28
CA GLY A 304 15.75 6.06 7.43
C GLY A 304 15.12 4.78 7.97
N LEU A 305 13.83 4.87 8.31
CA LEU A 305 12.99 3.74 8.66
C LEU A 305 12.54 3.00 7.39
N ASP A 306 13.05 1.80 7.15
CA ASP A 306 12.58 0.92 6.07
C ASP A 306 11.33 0.15 6.51
N PHE A 307 10.13 0.68 6.21
CA PHE A 307 8.85 0.11 6.60
C PHE A 307 7.82 0.24 5.45
N LEU A 308 6.92 -0.71 5.28
CA LEU A 308 5.83 -0.71 4.28
C LEU A 308 6.29 -0.50 2.80
N GLY A 309 7.53 -0.83 2.47
CA GLY A 309 8.06 -0.62 1.11
C GLY A 309 8.63 0.77 0.86
N PHE A 310 8.61 1.63 1.87
CA PHE A 310 9.18 2.98 1.87
C PHE A 310 10.34 3.09 2.86
N ILE A 311 11.15 4.12 2.68
CA ILE A 311 12.18 4.53 3.63
C ILE A 311 11.83 5.95 4.07
N ASN A 312 11.41 6.10 5.33
CA ASN A 312 11.02 7.37 5.92
C ASN A 312 12.19 7.96 6.72
N TYR A 313 12.61 9.18 6.38
CA TYR A 313 13.71 9.91 7.01
C TYR A 313 13.23 10.99 7.99
N GLY A 314 11.93 11.02 8.28
CA GLY A 314 11.31 12.05 9.12
C GLY A 314 10.88 13.28 8.32
N THR A 315 11.73 13.82 7.48
CA THR A 315 11.45 15.00 6.64
C THR A 315 10.88 14.64 5.26
N HIS A 316 11.13 13.45 4.80
CA HIS A 316 10.67 12.95 3.49
C HIS A 316 10.68 11.43 3.45
N SER A 317 9.97 10.85 2.49
CA SER A 317 9.92 9.40 2.26
C SER A 317 10.36 9.05 0.86
N LEU A 318 11.10 7.96 0.72
CA LEU A 318 11.53 7.41 -0.57
C LEU A 318 11.03 5.98 -0.75
N ILE A 319 10.79 5.56 -1.99
CA ILE A 319 10.55 4.15 -2.29
C ILE A 319 11.80 3.33 -2.01
N ARG A 320 11.63 2.15 -1.43
CA ARG A 320 12.70 1.16 -1.17
C ARG A 320 13.52 0.87 -2.43
N LYS A 321 14.86 0.85 -2.30
CA LYS A 321 15.81 0.62 -3.41
C LYS A 321 15.44 -0.59 -4.28
N ARG A 322 15.06 -1.71 -3.66
CA ARG A 322 14.67 -2.94 -4.37
C ARG A 322 13.45 -2.72 -5.28
N THR A 323 12.44 -2.00 -4.82
CA THR A 323 11.22 -1.70 -5.60
C THR A 323 11.57 -0.84 -6.83
N LYS A 324 12.39 0.19 -6.64
CA LYS A 324 12.92 1.04 -7.74
C LYS A 324 13.68 0.23 -8.79
N GLN A 325 14.62 -0.60 -8.34
CA GLN A 325 15.42 -1.45 -9.23
C GLN A 325 14.57 -2.48 -10.00
N ASN A 326 13.57 -3.07 -9.34
CA ASN A 326 12.69 -4.05 -9.99
C ASN A 326 11.82 -3.37 -11.07
N ALA A 327 11.29 -2.17 -10.80
CA ALA A 327 10.56 -1.40 -11.80
C ALA A 327 11.46 -1.05 -13.00
N ALA A 328 12.67 -0.52 -12.74
CA ALA A 328 13.63 -0.20 -13.78
C ALA A 328 14.00 -1.42 -14.66
N ARG A 329 14.30 -2.58 -14.04
CA ARG A 329 14.62 -3.81 -14.77
C ARG A 329 13.45 -4.31 -15.62
N LYS A 330 12.21 -4.25 -15.10
CA LYS A 330 11.01 -4.64 -15.85
C LYS A 330 10.78 -3.71 -17.03
N LEU A 331 10.89 -2.40 -16.84
CA LEU A 331 10.73 -1.40 -17.90
C LEU A 331 11.80 -1.52 -19.00
N ALA A 332 13.05 -1.81 -18.63
CA ALA A 332 14.15 -2.03 -19.60
C ALA A 332 13.96 -3.28 -20.46
N LYS A 333 13.29 -4.32 -19.95
CA LYS A 333 13.12 -5.61 -20.65
C LYS A 333 11.83 -5.72 -21.44
N VAL A 334 10.81 -4.94 -21.13
CA VAL A 334 9.48 -5.06 -21.73
C VAL A 334 9.48 -4.48 -23.15
N LYS A 335 8.98 -5.26 -24.11
CA LYS A 335 8.80 -4.85 -25.51
C LYS A 335 7.35 -4.44 -25.79
N SER A 336 6.38 -5.04 -25.14
CA SER A 336 4.96 -4.77 -25.35
C SER A 336 4.54 -3.45 -24.72
N ARG A 337 3.94 -2.54 -25.51
CA ARG A 337 3.40 -1.24 -25.06
C ARG A 337 2.36 -1.42 -23.95
N LYS A 338 1.41 -2.34 -24.12
CA LYS A 338 0.39 -2.65 -23.10
C LYS A 338 1.03 -3.06 -21.78
N ARG A 339 1.98 -4.00 -21.84
CA ARG A 339 2.67 -4.47 -20.62
C ARG A 339 3.53 -3.39 -19.99
N ARG A 340 4.12 -2.51 -20.78
CA ARG A 340 4.85 -1.34 -20.29
C ARG A 340 3.93 -0.41 -19.49
N GLN A 341 2.77 -0.07 -20.03
CA GLN A 341 1.77 0.77 -19.34
C GLN A 341 1.30 0.15 -18.02
N GLU A 342 1.07 -1.17 -17.99
CA GLU A 342 0.73 -1.89 -16.76
C GLU A 342 1.83 -1.77 -15.69
N ILE A 343 3.11 -1.90 -16.07
CA ILE A 343 4.25 -1.74 -15.16
C ILE A 343 4.35 -0.30 -14.65
N ILE A 344 4.17 0.68 -15.53
CA ILE A 344 4.17 2.11 -15.18
C ILE A 344 3.02 2.40 -14.20
N GLY A 345 1.80 1.94 -14.51
CA GLY A 345 0.64 2.11 -13.62
C GLY A 345 0.86 1.50 -12.25
N SER A 346 1.38 0.28 -12.17
CA SER A 346 1.73 -0.37 -10.91
C SER A 346 2.81 0.40 -10.12
N PHE A 347 3.84 0.91 -10.81
CA PHE A 347 4.90 1.70 -10.16
C PHE A 347 4.38 3.07 -9.72
N LYS A 348 3.49 3.72 -10.50
CA LYS A 348 2.82 4.98 -10.14
C LYS A 348 2.04 4.85 -8.84
N GLY A 349 1.32 3.72 -8.65
CA GLY A 349 0.58 3.43 -7.42
C GLY A 349 1.45 3.39 -6.16
N MET A 350 2.77 3.13 -6.28
CA MET A 350 3.72 3.27 -5.17
C MET A 350 4.34 4.68 -5.14
N ALA A 351 4.70 5.24 -6.30
CA ALA A 351 5.46 6.47 -6.41
C ALA A 351 4.68 7.72 -5.96
N CYS A 352 3.36 7.70 -6.07
CA CYS A 352 2.51 8.81 -5.61
C CYS A 352 2.47 8.96 -4.09
N HIS A 353 2.95 7.98 -3.33
CA HIS A 353 3.00 7.99 -1.87
C HIS A 353 4.41 8.27 -1.31
N ALA A 354 5.33 8.80 -2.11
CA ALA A 354 6.68 9.12 -1.67
C ALA A 354 7.29 10.25 -2.51
N ASP A 355 8.38 10.85 -2.05
CA ASP A 355 9.11 11.91 -2.74
C ASP A 355 9.93 11.36 -3.93
N CYS A 356 9.22 10.88 -4.94
CA CYS A 356 9.77 10.13 -6.07
C CYS A 356 9.42 10.74 -7.44
N LYS A 357 8.92 11.97 -7.52
CA LYS A 357 8.49 12.58 -8.78
C LYS A 357 9.59 12.52 -9.85
N HIS A 358 10.79 12.97 -9.54
CA HIS A 358 11.93 12.91 -10.47
C HIS A 358 12.29 11.48 -10.88
N LEU A 359 12.32 10.54 -9.92
CA LEU A 359 12.58 9.13 -10.24
C LEU A 359 11.50 8.53 -11.14
N PHE A 360 10.23 8.83 -10.85
CA PHE A 360 9.11 8.36 -11.65
C PHE A 360 9.24 8.87 -13.09
N TYR A 361 9.45 10.17 -13.24
CA TYR A 361 9.70 10.80 -14.53
C TYR A 361 10.85 10.10 -15.27
N LYS A 362 12.01 10.01 -14.65
CA LYS A 362 13.22 9.37 -15.25
C LYS A 362 12.95 7.93 -15.72
N LEU A 363 12.19 7.12 -14.96
CA LEU A 363 11.93 5.72 -15.31
C LEU A 363 10.86 5.55 -16.39
N THR A 364 9.88 6.46 -16.44
CA THR A 364 8.74 6.34 -17.36
C THR A 364 8.99 7.02 -18.69
N HIS A 365 9.82 8.08 -18.71
CA HIS A 365 10.15 8.88 -19.88
C HIS A 365 11.54 8.52 -20.47
N GLN A 366 12.17 7.42 -20.04
CA GLN A 366 13.43 6.93 -20.60
C GLN A 366 13.40 6.63 -22.13
N HIS A 367 12.22 6.70 -22.75
CA HIS A 367 12.03 6.52 -24.19
C HIS A 367 11.41 7.75 -24.88
N MET A 368 11.38 8.92 -24.23
CA MET A 368 11.24 10.14 -25.05
C MET A 368 12.48 10.18 -25.96
N LYS A 369 12.23 10.05 -27.24
CA LYS A 369 13.29 10.18 -28.23
C LYS A 369 13.83 11.61 -28.12
N LYS A 370 15.13 11.74 -27.91
CA LYS A 370 15.76 13.05 -28.08
C LYS A 370 15.64 13.40 -29.56
N PHE A 371 15.46 14.66 -29.86
CA PHE A 371 15.38 15.14 -31.23
C PHE A 371 16.55 14.61 -32.09
N SER A 372 17.77 14.61 -31.53
CA SER A 372 18.98 14.07 -32.16
C SER A 372 18.93 12.57 -32.53
N GLU A 373 18.02 11.80 -31.89
CA GLU A 373 17.85 10.34 -32.13
C GLU A 373 16.76 10.03 -33.16
N MET A 374 15.99 11.05 -33.60
CA MET A 374 14.86 10.85 -34.52
C MET A 374 15.22 10.89 -36.01
N GLY A 375 16.41 11.35 -36.36
CA GLY A 375 16.92 11.34 -37.74
C GLY A 375 16.12 12.20 -38.74
N VAL A 376 15.46 13.24 -38.23
CA VAL A 376 14.51 14.06 -39.00
C VAL A 376 15.21 15.23 -39.70
N THR A 377 14.94 15.45 -40.97
CA THR A 377 15.46 16.53 -41.80
C THR A 377 14.31 17.34 -42.47
N TYR A 378 14.60 18.55 -42.98
CA TYR A 378 13.61 19.59 -43.36
C TYR A 378 12.76 19.34 -44.61
N THR A 379 11.43 19.55 -44.54
CA THR A 379 10.50 19.72 -45.67
C THR A 379 9.21 20.53 -45.26
N PRO A 380 8.66 21.52 -46.06
CA PRO A 380 7.56 22.42 -45.67
C PRO A 380 6.14 21.91 -45.97
N ALA A 381 5.08 22.34 -45.22
CA ALA A 381 3.63 22.14 -45.46
C ALA A 381 2.69 22.88 -44.50
N ASP A 382 1.40 23.07 -44.83
CA ASP A 382 0.42 23.98 -44.19
C ASP A 382 -0.69 23.26 -43.38
N GLY A 383 -1.12 23.85 -42.19
CA GLY A 383 -2.25 23.39 -41.34
C GLY A 383 -2.29 24.06 -39.94
N LYS A 384 -3.44 24.37 -39.32
CA LYS A 384 -3.59 25.26 -38.12
C LYS A 384 -4.10 24.66 -36.83
N LYS A 385 -3.53 25.05 -35.66
CA LYS A 385 -3.95 24.69 -34.29
C LYS A 385 -3.69 25.81 -33.26
N ARG A 386 -4.33 25.79 -32.08
CA ARG A 386 -4.20 26.83 -31.02
C ARG A 386 -3.85 26.22 -29.65
N PHE A 387 -3.05 26.96 -28.81
CA PHE A 387 -2.54 26.44 -27.54
C PHE A 387 -2.71 27.32 -26.31
N PRO A 388 -2.92 26.77 -25.11
CA PRO A 388 -2.86 27.48 -23.82
C PRO A 388 -1.40 27.67 -23.35
N GLY A 389 -1.16 28.57 -22.37
CA GLY A 389 0.12 28.81 -21.76
C GLY A 389 0.68 30.21 -21.91
N LYS A 390 1.71 30.57 -21.11
CA LYS A 390 2.34 31.89 -21.13
C LYS A 390 3.20 32.05 -22.39
N MET A 391 3.04 33.21 -23.08
CA MET A 391 3.89 33.54 -24.23
C MET A 391 5.31 33.83 -23.75
N MET A 392 6.29 33.19 -24.35
CA MET A 392 7.73 33.40 -24.07
C MET A 392 8.47 33.77 -25.36
N ARG A 393 9.52 34.58 -25.23
CA ARG A 393 10.42 34.88 -26.34
C ARG A 393 11.44 33.74 -26.47
N LEU A 394 11.84 33.40 -27.70
CA LEU A 394 12.86 32.40 -27.97
C LEU A 394 14.19 32.70 -27.27
N SER A 395 14.56 33.98 -27.18
CA SER A 395 15.76 34.40 -26.42
C SER A 395 15.74 34.04 -24.92
N ALA A 396 14.53 33.95 -24.33
CA ALA A 396 14.37 33.56 -22.93
C ALA A 396 14.41 32.02 -22.73
N LEU A 397 14.31 31.27 -23.83
CA LEU A 397 14.38 29.80 -23.86
C LEU A 397 15.73 29.26 -24.34
N GLN A 398 16.66 30.13 -24.71
CA GLN A 398 18.00 29.75 -25.17
C GLN A 398 18.75 28.93 -24.13
N ASN A 399 19.34 27.81 -24.55
CA ASN A 399 20.06 26.82 -23.75
C ASN A 399 19.19 26.18 -22.64
N LYS A 400 17.85 26.25 -22.78
CA LYS A 400 16.92 25.56 -21.86
C LYS A 400 16.37 24.30 -22.51
N THR A 401 16.29 23.26 -21.71
CA THR A 401 15.58 22.04 -22.07
C THR A 401 14.09 22.28 -21.93
N ILE A 402 13.30 21.98 -22.96
CA ILE A 402 11.85 22.06 -22.99
C ILE A 402 11.25 20.75 -23.52
N GLU A 403 10.05 20.43 -23.09
CA GLU A 403 9.21 19.36 -23.67
C GLU A 403 8.21 20.00 -24.64
N VAL A 404 8.38 19.79 -25.95
CA VAL A 404 7.44 20.26 -26.96
C VAL A 404 6.29 19.26 -27.05
N HIS A 405 5.06 19.77 -26.89
CA HIS A 405 3.87 18.93 -26.86
C HIS A 405 3.00 19.01 -28.12
N ASP A 406 2.93 20.17 -28.73
CA ASP A 406 2.13 20.39 -29.97
C ASP A 406 2.42 21.76 -30.58
N TYR A 407 1.95 22.01 -31.81
CA TYR A 407 2.16 23.27 -32.50
C TYR A 407 1.00 23.59 -33.44
N GLU A 408 0.90 24.87 -33.85
CA GLU A 408 -0.03 25.36 -34.85
C GLU A 408 0.69 26.17 -35.94
N THR A 409 0.24 26.00 -37.16
CA THR A 409 0.84 26.63 -38.33
C THR A 409 0.16 27.96 -38.71
N ASP A 410 0.78 28.77 -39.57
CA ASP A 410 0.25 29.98 -40.24
C ASP A 410 -0.44 31.00 -39.33
N VAL A 411 0.13 31.28 -38.16
CA VAL A 411 -0.39 32.26 -37.24
C VAL A 411 0.04 33.64 -37.67
N THR A 412 -0.92 34.54 -37.95
CA THR A 412 -0.68 35.96 -38.17
C THR A 412 -0.35 36.67 -36.88
N THR A 413 0.76 37.40 -36.83
CA THR A 413 1.21 38.15 -35.66
C THR A 413 1.49 39.61 -36.06
N GLY A 414 1.59 40.52 -35.08
CA GLY A 414 1.99 41.94 -35.33
C GLY A 414 3.39 42.08 -35.95
N HIS A 415 4.14 40.98 -36.14
CA HIS A 415 5.48 40.93 -36.74
C HIS A 415 5.53 40.15 -38.07
N GLY A 416 4.39 39.84 -38.69
CA GLY A 416 4.27 39.15 -39.98
C GLY A 416 3.46 37.85 -39.92
N ASP A 417 3.14 37.33 -41.10
CA ASP A 417 2.35 36.10 -41.32
C ASP A 417 3.21 34.86 -41.41
N GLY A 418 2.56 33.70 -41.39
CA GLY A 418 3.20 32.40 -41.60
C GLY A 418 4.09 31.91 -40.46
N ARG A 419 3.87 32.40 -39.25
CA ARG A 419 4.59 31.90 -38.04
C ARG A 419 3.92 30.67 -37.47
N TYR A 420 4.73 29.82 -36.84
CA TYR A 420 4.21 28.73 -36.04
C TYR A 420 4.19 29.14 -34.57
N ILE A 421 3.14 28.73 -33.85
CA ILE A 421 3.09 28.81 -32.39
C ILE A 421 3.31 27.42 -31.84
N VAL A 422 4.24 27.29 -30.91
CA VAL A 422 4.66 26.03 -30.33
C VAL A 422 4.30 26.01 -28.86
N SER A 423 3.62 24.96 -28.45
CA SER A 423 3.30 24.68 -27.04
C SER A 423 4.34 23.77 -26.43
N PHE A 424 4.86 24.17 -25.29
CA PHE A 424 5.86 23.40 -24.56
C PHE A 424 5.58 23.37 -23.07
N ARG A 425 6.24 22.46 -22.37
CA ARG A 425 6.25 22.38 -20.92
C ARG A 425 7.70 22.42 -20.42
N ASP A 426 7.96 23.20 -19.38
CA ASP A 426 9.27 23.22 -18.73
C ASP A 426 9.41 21.95 -17.88
N PRO A 427 10.40 21.09 -18.11
CA PRO A 427 10.56 19.83 -17.38
C PRO A 427 10.92 20.03 -15.90
N LYS A 428 11.43 21.21 -15.50
CA LYS A 428 11.81 21.53 -14.13
C LYS A 428 10.65 22.10 -13.33
N THR A 429 9.97 23.13 -13.87
CA THR A 429 8.88 23.84 -13.20
C THR A 429 7.53 23.18 -13.45
N GLN A 430 7.42 22.37 -14.49
CA GLN A 430 6.17 21.75 -14.98
C GLN A 430 5.14 22.77 -15.48
N GLU A 431 5.54 24.02 -15.71
CA GLU A 431 4.69 25.07 -16.25
C GLU A 431 4.56 24.97 -17.76
N TRP A 432 3.36 25.31 -18.27
CA TRP A 432 3.11 25.39 -19.70
C TRP A 432 3.53 26.75 -20.23
N GLY A 433 4.20 26.74 -21.36
CA GLY A 433 4.55 27.92 -22.12
C GLY A 433 4.28 27.75 -23.60
N LYS A 434 4.33 28.86 -24.33
CA LYS A 434 4.28 28.86 -25.77
C LYS A 434 5.18 29.94 -26.34
N PHE A 435 5.68 29.73 -27.54
CA PHE A 435 6.48 30.72 -28.26
C PHE A 435 6.14 30.72 -29.74
N PHE A 436 6.40 31.86 -30.40
CA PHE A 436 6.34 31.94 -31.85
C PHE A 436 7.70 31.70 -32.46
N THR A 437 7.72 30.94 -33.56
CA THR A 437 8.90 30.80 -34.41
C THR A 437 8.61 31.20 -35.85
N ALA A 438 9.56 31.86 -36.48
CA ALA A 438 9.63 32.13 -37.91
C ALA A 438 10.78 31.35 -38.56
N SER A 439 11.51 30.53 -37.79
CA SER A 439 12.60 29.70 -38.30
C SER A 439 12.04 28.58 -39.17
N GLU A 440 12.39 28.60 -40.46
CA GLU A 440 11.95 27.57 -41.41
C GLU A 440 12.42 26.19 -41.00
N GLU A 441 13.59 26.07 -40.39
CA GLU A 441 14.14 24.82 -39.85
C GLU A 441 13.28 24.29 -38.70
N MET A 442 12.94 25.14 -37.72
CA MET A 442 12.10 24.72 -36.59
C MET A 442 10.69 24.32 -37.05
N LYS A 443 10.13 25.04 -37.98
CA LYS A 443 8.79 24.74 -38.56
C LYS A 443 8.80 23.34 -39.18
N SER A 444 9.74 23.11 -40.04
CA SER A 444 9.84 21.85 -40.78
C SER A 444 10.11 20.65 -39.86
N ILE A 445 10.90 20.84 -38.86
CA ILE A 445 11.17 19.79 -37.83
C ILE A 445 9.86 19.42 -37.11
N LEU A 446 9.03 20.42 -36.75
CA LEU A 446 7.74 20.20 -36.11
C LEU A 446 6.77 19.45 -37.01
N ASP A 447 6.71 19.82 -38.30
CA ASP A 447 5.86 19.15 -39.28
C ASP A 447 6.25 17.69 -39.47
N GLN A 448 7.54 17.40 -39.60
CA GLN A 448 8.04 16.02 -39.68
C GLN A 448 7.79 15.19 -38.44
N ILE A 449 7.89 15.80 -37.25
CA ILE A 449 7.60 15.11 -35.99
C ILE A 449 6.11 14.78 -35.88
N SER A 450 5.24 15.62 -36.45
CA SER A 450 3.79 15.35 -36.46
C SER A 450 3.39 14.11 -37.24
N ASP A 451 4.18 13.72 -38.24
CA ASP A 451 3.95 12.53 -39.05
C ASP A 451 4.48 11.23 -38.40
N ILE A 452 5.20 11.35 -37.28
CA ILE A 452 5.74 10.22 -36.54
C ILE A 452 4.69 9.76 -35.51
N GLU A 453 4.27 8.52 -35.55
CA GLU A 453 3.39 7.94 -34.51
C GLU A 453 4.04 8.08 -33.12
N ASP A 454 3.37 8.82 -32.20
CA ASP A 454 3.93 9.23 -30.89
C ASP A 454 5.12 10.21 -30.97
N GLY A 455 5.24 11.03 -32.03
CA GLY A 455 6.28 12.05 -32.20
C GLY A 455 6.25 13.14 -31.11
N PHE A 456 5.07 13.46 -30.58
CA PHE A 456 4.87 14.37 -29.47
C PHE A 456 4.44 13.62 -28.19
N PRO A 457 4.84 14.11 -26.98
CA PRO A 457 5.83 15.17 -26.74
C PRO A 457 7.27 14.70 -26.93
N PHE A 458 8.17 15.61 -27.30
CA PHE A 458 9.61 15.37 -27.36
C PHE A 458 10.41 16.40 -26.55
N GLU A 459 11.56 15.99 -26.04
CA GLU A 459 12.49 16.87 -25.31
C GLU A 459 13.54 17.43 -26.26
N THR A 460 13.79 18.75 -26.18
CA THR A 460 14.81 19.44 -26.98
C THR A 460 15.42 20.61 -26.23
N ILE A 461 16.57 21.09 -26.70
CA ILE A 461 17.21 22.34 -26.25
C ILE A 461 17.07 23.35 -27.38
N ILE A 462 16.76 24.62 -27.06
CA ILE A 462 16.76 25.70 -28.04
C ILE A 462 18.13 26.35 -28.06
N GLU A 463 18.84 26.22 -29.18
CA GLU A 463 20.11 26.91 -29.43
C GLU A 463 19.96 28.10 -30.37
N SER A 464 20.88 29.03 -30.29
CA SER A 464 20.96 30.15 -31.20
C SER A 464 22.26 30.14 -32.01
N GLU A 465 22.15 30.42 -33.29
CA GLU A 465 23.29 30.57 -34.21
C GLU A 465 23.29 31.98 -34.82
N VAL A 466 24.43 32.62 -34.82
CA VAL A 466 24.58 33.95 -35.44
C VAL A 466 24.96 33.75 -36.91
N PHE A 467 24.22 34.40 -37.81
CA PHE A 467 24.51 34.39 -39.24
C PHE A 467 24.36 35.81 -39.82
N ASP A 468 24.98 36.05 -40.96
CA ASP A 468 24.88 37.31 -41.75
C ASP A 468 25.08 38.57 -40.86
N GLY A 469 26.24 38.66 -40.23
CA GLY A 469 26.68 39.82 -39.47
C GLY A 469 26.17 39.90 -38.02
N ASN A 470 24.87 40.01 -37.75
CA ASN A 470 24.32 40.13 -36.38
C ASN A 470 22.93 39.51 -36.26
N LYS A 471 22.44 38.79 -37.25
CA LYS A 471 21.15 38.11 -37.19
C LYS A 471 21.30 36.80 -36.39
N VAL A 472 20.31 36.54 -35.53
CA VAL A 472 20.25 35.34 -34.71
C VAL A 472 19.15 34.40 -35.23
N LYS A 473 19.52 33.16 -35.52
CA LYS A 473 18.60 32.09 -35.88
C LYS A 473 18.51 31.13 -34.68
N TYR A 474 17.32 30.64 -34.35
CA TYR A 474 17.07 29.63 -33.33
C TYR A 474 16.81 28.28 -33.97
N LYS A 475 17.29 27.20 -33.37
CA LYS A 475 17.11 25.82 -33.82
C LYS A 475 16.89 24.87 -32.64
N PHE A 476 16.30 23.72 -32.93
CA PHE A 476 16.21 22.57 -31.99
C PHE A 476 17.47 21.72 -32.08
N THR A 477 17.94 21.23 -30.89
CA THR A 477 19.12 20.36 -30.81
C THR A 477 18.89 19.20 -29.85
#